data_06d37b122ca7625d0c397ce93720c78b
#
_entry.id   06d37b122ca7625d0c397ce93720c78b
#
_cell.length_a   1.000
_cell.length_b   1.000
_cell.length_c   1.000
_cell.angle_alpha   90.00
_cell.angle_beta   90.00
_cell.angle_gamma   90.00
#
_symmetry.space_group_name_H-M   'P 1'
#
loop_
_entity.id
_entity.type
_entity.pdbx_description
1 polymer ?
#
loop_
_entity_poly.entity_id
_entity_poly.type
_entity_poly.pdbx_seq_one_letter_code
_entity_poly.pdbx_strand_id
1 'polypeptide(L)'
;MAVEPLQKNVSVFDTLRQLGLASLETQSVFAPRTRDKDGLTVYRDTVSGVIYINDYYVGDETYEGAEHRKDDFYKRIDWDYEYQQDQFRRLDAYTQFYTGKTITEFGCWKGLFLREAANRGANVTGIELHKGYIEALVSDGYRCVDNANQIAPGTQDAVFAFHVLEHLPDPLSTLRDLRALLTDTGTLVVEVPHASDFLLSNLQSEAFRNFTLWSQHLVLHTRESLKRLLAAVGFEDIVIEGVQRYPLSNHLGWLANGKPGGHKSSLSALETPELRSAYEAALRKIDATDTLMAIARKTR
;
A
#
# COMPACT_ATOMS: atom_id res chain seq x y z
N MET A 1 0.46 25.37 13.77
CA MET A 1 0.69 25.84 12.39
C MET A 1 -0.53 25.39 11.57
N ALA A 2 -1.10 26.27 10.76
CA ALA A 2 -2.25 25.92 9.94
C ALA A 2 -1.87 24.81 8.95
N VAL A 3 -2.71 23.79 8.84
CA VAL A 3 -2.58 22.75 7.82
C VAL A 3 -2.82 23.44 6.48
N GLU A 4 -1.84 23.45 5.58
CA GLU A 4 -2.00 24.06 4.26
C GLU A 4 -3.04 23.28 3.45
N PRO A 5 -3.94 23.99 2.73
CA PRO A 5 -4.95 23.35 1.92
C PRO A 5 -4.35 22.68 0.68
N LEU A 6 -5.01 21.59 0.24
CA LEU A 6 -4.71 20.81 -0.97
C LEU A 6 -4.47 21.69 -2.21
N GLN A 7 -3.40 21.45 -2.92
CA GLN A 7 -3.16 22.02 -4.25
C GLN A 7 -4.00 21.36 -5.36
N LYS A 8 -4.61 20.20 -5.09
CA LYS A 8 -5.51 19.48 -6.02
C LYS A 8 -6.96 19.58 -5.51
N ASN A 9 -7.90 19.84 -6.42
CA ASN A 9 -9.34 19.99 -6.13
C ASN A 9 -10.06 18.68 -5.75
N VAL A 10 -9.35 17.58 -5.52
CA VAL A 10 -9.92 16.27 -5.17
C VAL A 10 -9.22 15.74 -3.92
N SER A 11 -10.01 15.37 -2.92
CA SER A 11 -9.52 14.68 -1.72
C SER A 11 -9.90 13.20 -1.74
N VAL A 12 -9.16 12.39 -0.99
CA VAL A 12 -9.54 10.99 -0.79
C VAL A 12 -10.93 10.87 -0.16
N PHE A 13 -11.34 11.83 0.67
CA PHE A 13 -12.67 11.86 1.27
C PHE A 13 -13.77 12.05 0.21
N ASP A 14 -13.56 12.91 -0.79
CA ASP A 14 -14.52 13.07 -1.90
C ASP A 14 -14.67 11.78 -2.69
N THR A 15 -13.57 11.09 -2.95
CA THR A 15 -13.58 9.73 -3.55
C THR A 15 -14.40 8.76 -2.68
N LEU A 16 -14.15 8.70 -1.38
CA LEU A 16 -14.87 7.82 -0.47
C LEU A 16 -16.38 8.16 -0.40
N ARG A 17 -16.73 9.46 -0.41
CA ARG A 17 -18.13 9.90 -0.48
C ARG A 17 -18.80 9.49 -1.78
N GLN A 18 -18.15 9.72 -2.91
CA GLN A 18 -18.66 9.30 -4.23
C GLN A 18 -18.94 7.81 -4.29
N LEU A 19 -18.12 6.99 -3.62
CA LEU A 19 -18.29 5.55 -3.55
C LEU A 19 -19.26 5.08 -2.47
N GLY A 20 -19.85 6.00 -1.67
CA GLY A 20 -20.75 5.68 -0.56
C GLY A 20 -20.03 4.95 0.59
N LEU A 21 -18.76 5.27 0.81
CA LEU A 21 -17.88 4.63 1.81
C LEU A 21 -17.62 5.52 3.02
N ALA A 22 -17.89 6.82 2.91
CA ALA A 22 -17.77 7.78 4.00
C ALA A 22 -18.80 8.90 3.85
N SER A 23 -19.25 9.46 4.97
CA SER A 23 -20.07 10.66 5.01
C SER A 23 -19.79 11.46 6.29
N LEU A 24 -20.25 12.72 6.33
CA LEU A 24 -20.13 13.53 7.55
C LEU A 24 -20.97 12.99 8.72
N GLU A 25 -22.07 12.27 8.41
CA GLU A 25 -22.97 11.68 9.40
C GLU A 25 -22.39 10.40 10.04
N THR A 26 -21.59 9.64 9.28
CA THR A 26 -20.99 8.38 9.73
C THR A 26 -19.52 8.50 10.15
N GLN A 27 -18.95 9.69 9.96
CA GLN A 27 -17.59 10.02 10.33
C GLN A 27 -17.42 10.08 11.87
N SER A 28 -16.39 9.42 12.39
CA SER A 28 -15.97 9.53 13.80
C SER A 28 -14.47 9.80 13.89
N VAL A 29 -14.03 10.54 14.91
CA VAL A 29 -12.61 10.77 15.16
C VAL A 29 -11.97 9.45 15.61
N PHE A 30 -11.02 8.95 14.84
CA PHE A 30 -10.24 7.74 15.15
C PHE A 30 -8.97 8.07 15.92
N ALA A 31 -8.28 9.15 15.52
CA ALA A 31 -7.14 9.70 16.23
C ALA A 31 -7.06 11.23 16.03
N PRO A 32 -6.65 12.01 17.05
CA PRO A 32 -6.59 13.47 16.95
C PRO A 32 -5.37 13.98 16.16
N ARG A 33 -4.45 13.08 15.80
CA ARG A 33 -3.21 13.41 15.09
C ARG A 33 -2.65 12.19 14.36
N THR A 34 -1.71 12.43 13.45
CA THR A 34 -0.80 11.41 12.90
C THR A 34 0.51 11.39 13.68
N ARG A 35 1.38 10.38 13.42
CA ARG A 35 2.69 10.25 14.07
C ARG A 35 3.63 11.45 13.84
N ASP A 36 3.47 12.12 12.70
CA ASP A 36 4.34 13.17 12.17
C ASP A 36 3.69 14.55 12.14
N LYS A 37 2.37 14.66 12.38
CA LYS A 37 1.66 15.94 12.38
C LYS A 37 0.64 16.03 13.51
N ASP A 38 0.87 16.96 14.42
CA ASP A 38 -0.10 17.34 15.44
C ASP A 38 -1.28 18.08 14.79
N GLY A 39 -2.50 17.80 15.26
CA GLY A 39 -3.71 18.46 14.78
C GLY A 39 -4.25 17.94 13.44
N LEU A 40 -3.55 17.00 12.78
CA LEU A 40 -4.08 16.32 11.60
C LEU A 40 -4.95 15.14 12.02
N THR A 41 -6.25 15.36 12.08
CA THR A 41 -7.22 14.37 12.54
C THR A 41 -7.37 13.23 11.55
N VAL A 42 -7.33 12.00 12.07
CA VAL A 42 -7.66 10.78 11.35
C VAL A 42 -9.07 10.36 11.71
N TYR A 43 -9.87 10.05 10.71
CA TYR A 43 -11.27 9.65 10.86
C TYR A 43 -11.47 8.17 10.56
N ARG A 44 -12.55 7.61 11.11
CA ARG A 44 -13.08 6.31 10.73
C ARG A 44 -14.55 6.47 10.38
N ASP A 45 -14.97 5.92 9.26
CA ASP A 45 -16.37 5.77 8.96
C ASP A 45 -16.95 4.60 9.78
N THR A 46 -18.06 4.83 10.49
CA THR A 46 -18.65 3.86 11.42
C THR A 46 -19.43 2.74 10.72
N VAL A 47 -19.74 2.89 9.43
CA VAL A 47 -20.48 1.92 8.62
C VAL A 47 -19.52 1.07 7.79
N SER A 48 -18.67 1.71 6.98
CA SER A 48 -17.73 1.00 6.11
C SER A 48 -16.45 0.55 6.82
N GLY A 49 -16.12 1.16 7.96
CA GLY A 49 -14.90 0.90 8.72
C GLY A 49 -13.61 1.48 8.09
N VAL A 50 -13.71 2.14 6.94
CA VAL A 50 -12.54 2.78 6.30
C VAL A 50 -11.95 3.86 7.20
N ILE A 51 -10.61 3.90 7.29
CA ILE A 51 -9.90 4.93 8.06
C ILE A 51 -9.26 5.88 7.07
N TYR A 52 -9.39 7.20 7.28
CA TYR A 52 -8.92 8.19 6.31
C TYR A 52 -8.56 9.53 6.94
N ILE A 53 -7.78 10.30 6.20
CA ILE A 53 -7.46 11.70 6.50
C ILE A 53 -8.26 12.56 5.55
N ASN A 54 -8.98 13.57 6.10
CA ASN A 54 -9.76 14.49 5.31
C ASN A 54 -8.91 15.70 4.88
N ASP A 55 -9.10 16.16 3.63
CA ASP A 55 -8.56 17.41 3.10
C ASP A 55 -7.05 17.66 3.34
N TYR A 56 -6.24 16.61 3.20
CA TYR A 56 -4.80 16.70 3.35
C TYR A 56 -4.06 15.93 2.26
N TYR A 57 -2.98 16.53 1.76
CA TYR A 57 -2.01 15.89 0.87
C TYR A 57 -0.65 16.59 1.00
N VAL A 58 0.44 15.83 1.03
CA VAL A 58 1.81 16.38 1.22
C VAL A 58 2.39 17.03 -0.03
N GLY A 59 1.78 16.82 -1.23
CA GLY A 59 2.30 17.26 -2.53
C GLY A 59 3.19 16.21 -3.21
N ASP A 60 3.18 16.21 -4.55
CA ASP A 60 3.98 15.29 -5.37
C ASP A 60 5.49 15.54 -5.16
N GLU A 61 5.90 16.78 -4.94
CA GLU A 61 7.28 17.20 -4.68
C GLU A 61 7.90 16.50 -3.46
N THR A 62 7.11 16.09 -2.49
CA THR A 62 7.56 15.31 -1.33
C THR A 62 8.09 13.95 -1.76
N TYR A 63 7.47 13.34 -2.76
CA TYR A 63 7.91 12.04 -3.29
C TYR A 63 9.06 12.19 -4.28
N GLU A 64 9.07 13.25 -5.10
CA GLU A 64 10.15 13.53 -6.05
C GLU A 64 11.50 13.73 -5.36
N GLY A 65 11.53 14.38 -4.20
CA GLY A 65 12.73 14.69 -3.42
C GLY A 65 13.05 13.68 -2.31
N ALA A 66 12.22 12.64 -2.09
CA ALA A 66 12.31 11.72 -0.96
C ALA A 66 12.36 12.40 0.42
N GLU A 67 11.80 13.59 0.55
CA GLU A 67 11.77 14.38 1.80
C GLU A 67 11.09 13.60 2.95
N HIS A 68 10.08 12.78 2.63
CA HIS A 68 9.36 11.93 3.58
C HIS A 68 10.26 10.91 4.32
N ARG A 69 11.49 10.65 3.82
CA ARG A 69 12.45 9.69 4.40
C ARG A 69 13.51 10.32 5.26
N LYS A 70 13.50 11.67 5.40
CA LYS A 70 14.46 12.40 6.22
C LYS A 70 14.11 12.45 7.70
N ASP A 71 12.92 11.97 8.08
CA ASP A 71 12.46 12.02 9.44
C ASP A 71 13.24 11.01 10.34
N ASP A 72 13.37 11.30 11.63
CA ASP A 72 14.10 10.48 12.59
C ASP A 72 13.46 9.10 12.82
N PHE A 73 12.20 8.95 12.46
CA PHE A 73 11.49 7.68 12.50
C PHE A 73 12.06 6.69 11.46
N TYR A 74 12.30 7.15 10.22
CA TYR A 74 12.92 6.33 9.18
C TYR A 74 14.33 5.85 9.54
N LYS A 75 15.08 6.63 10.32
CA LYS A 75 16.44 6.27 10.75
C LYS A 75 16.49 5.13 11.78
N ARG A 76 15.36 4.80 12.43
CA ARG A 76 15.30 3.81 13.51
C ARG A 76 14.92 2.41 13.04
N ILE A 77 14.47 2.25 11.81
CA ILE A 77 14.03 0.98 11.23
C ILE A 77 15.01 0.56 10.17
N ASP A 78 15.36 -0.71 10.16
CA ASP A 78 16.12 -1.31 9.07
C ASP A 78 15.19 -1.54 7.87
N TRP A 79 14.92 -0.44 7.16
CA TRP A 79 14.03 -0.44 6.00
C TRP A 79 14.53 -1.31 4.86
N ASP A 80 15.84 -1.47 4.70
CA ASP A 80 16.37 -2.33 3.65
C ASP A 80 16.02 -3.79 3.91
N TYR A 81 16.09 -4.24 5.17
CA TYR A 81 15.65 -5.59 5.54
C TYR A 81 14.13 -5.78 5.32
N GLU A 82 13.29 -4.89 5.86
CA GLU A 82 11.84 -4.97 5.72
C GLU A 82 11.41 -4.95 4.25
N TYR A 83 12.02 -4.07 3.46
CA TYR A 83 11.79 -3.97 2.04
C TYR A 83 12.16 -5.26 1.31
N GLN A 84 13.34 -5.84 1.56
CA GLN A 84 13.76 -7.09 0.94
C GLN A 84 12.82 -8.25 1.26
N GLN A 85 12.42 -8.41 2.53
CA GLN A 85 11.50 -9.48 2.95
C GLN A 85 10.16 -9.36 2.21
N ASP A 86 9.60 -8.17 2.09
CA ASP A 86 8.36 -7.94 1.36
C ASP A 86 8.50 -8.24 -0.14
N GLN A 87 9.59 -7.79 -0.78
CA GLN A 87 9.78 -8.04 -2.21
C GLN A 87 9.92 -9.53 -2.52
N PHE A 88 10.67 -10.29 -1.72
CA PHE A 88 10.79 -11.74 -1.93
C PHE A 88 9.47 -12.47 -1.68
N ARG A 89 8.71 -12.09 -0.64
CA ARG A 89 7.35 -12.60 -0.43
C ARG A 89 6.45 -12.38 -1.66
N ARG A 90 6.45 -11.16 -2.22
CA ARG A 90 5.69 -10.79 -3.41
C ARG A 90 6.11 -11.56 -4.64
N LEU A 91 7.42 -11.70 -4.86
CA LEU A 91 7.96 -12.48 -5.98
C LEU A 91 7.48 -13.93 -5.94
N ASP A 92 7.45 -14.55 -4.77
CA ASP A 92 6.99 -15.93 -4.63
C ASP A 92 5.45 -16.02 -4.76
N ALA A 93 4.71 -15.10 -4.13
CA ALA A 93 3.24 -15.08 -4.15
C ALA A 93 2.66 -14.80 -5.54
N TYR A 94 3.32 -13.96 -6.35
CA TYR A 94 2.77 -13.46 -7.60
C TYR A 94 3.47 -13.99 -8.86
N THR A 95 4.25 -15.07 -8.75
CA THR A 95 5.04 -15.68 -9.85
C THR A 95 4.22 -15.87 -11.13
N GLN A 96 2.98 -16.33 -11.03
CA GLN A 96 2.09 -16.57 -12.16
C GLN A 96 1.66 -15.30 -12.92
N PHE A 97 1.80 -14.13 -12.29
CA PHE A 97 1.38 -12.85 -12.88
C PHE A 97 2.53 -12.11 -13.57
N TYR A 98 3.80 -12.55 -13.42
CA TYR A 98 4.91 -11.86 -14.06
C TYR A 98 5.81 -12.77 -14.93
N THR A 99 5.96 -14.07 -14.62
CA THR A 99 6.88 -14.95 -15.37
C THR A 99 6.49 -15.05 -16.85
N GLY A 100 7.41 -14.66 -17.72
CA GLY A 100 7.20 -14.66 -19.18
C GLY A 100 6.21 -13.59 -19.68
N LYS A 101 5.92 -12.57 -18.87
CA LYS A 101 4.93 -11.54 -19.17
C LYS A 101 5.56 -10.15 -19.27
N THR A 102 4.85 -9.23 -19.91
CA THR A 102 5.17 -7.80 -19.89
C THR A 102 4.43 -7.13 -18.76
N ILE A 103 5.17 -6.55 -17.83
CA ILE A 103 4.62 -6.01 -16.58
C ILE A 103 5.09 -4.60 -16.27
N THR A 104 4.27 -3.89 -15.52
CA THR A 104 4.60 -2.59 -14.93
C THR A 104 4.44 -2.64 -13.42
N GLU A 105 5.40 -2.07 -12.67
CA GLU A 105 5.25 -1.76 -11.24
C GLU A 105 5.09 -0.26 -11.05
N PHE A 106 3.97 0.16 -10.47
CA PHE A 106 3.66 1.54 -10.13
C PHE A 106 4.13 1.84 -8.70
N GLY A 107 4.99 2.85 -8.55
CA GLY A 107 5.66 3.17 -7.28
C GLY A 107 6.78 2.17 -6.98
N CYS A 108 7.64 1.88 -7.97
CA CYS A 108 8.61 0.78 -7.87
C CYS A 108 9.80 1.06 -6.93
N TRP A 109 9.95 2.27 -6.43
CA TRP A 109 11.02 2.68 -5.52
C TRP A 109 12.42 2.29 -6.04
N LYS A 110 13.20 1.52 -5.24
CA LYS A 110 14.54 1.02 -5.62
C LYS A 110 14.50 -0.08 -6.69
N GLY A 111 13.31 -0.57 -7.07
CA GLY A 111 13.08 -1.53 -8.15
C GLY A 111 13.55 -2.97 -7.86
N LEU A 112 13.59 -3.41 -6.61
CA LEU A 112 14.03 -4.79 -6.30
C LEU A 112 13.06 -5.83 -6.90
N PHE A 113 11.73 -5.60 -6.78
CA PHE A 113 10.75 -6.49 -7.41
C PHE A 113 10.93 -6.55 -8.93
N LEU A 114 11.12 -5.40 -9.58
CA LEU A 114 11.35 -5.35 -11.03
C LEU A 114 12.59 -6.13 -11.47
N ARG A 115 13.72 -5.91 -10.78
CA ARG A 115 15.00 -6.59 -11.08
C ARG A 115 14.86 -8.10 -10.97
N GLU A 116 14.28 -8.56 -9.88
CA GLU A 116 14.10 -9.98 -9.61
C GLU A 116 13.04 -10.62 -10.51
N ALA A 117 11.96 -9.90 -10.86
CA ALA A 117 10.98 -10.35 -11.85
C ALA A 117 11.62 -10.48 -13.25
N ALA A 118 12.49 -9.52 -13.63
CA ALA A 118 13.25 -9.59 -14.87
C ALA A 118 14.20 -10.80 -14.89
N ASN A 119 14.93 -11.06 -13.80
CA ASN A 119 15.79 -12.23 -13.64
C ASN A 119 14.99 -13.55 -13.77
N ARG A 120 13.70 -13.53 -13.47
CA ARG A 120 12.76 -14.65 -13.61
C ARG A 120 11.99 -14.65 -14.93
N GLY A 121 12.44 -13.84 -15.90
CA GLY A 121 11.94 -13.83 -17.30
C GLY A 121 10.79 -12.88 -17.60
N ALA A 122 10.49 -11.91 -16.74
CA ALA A 122 9.52 -10.86 -17.05
C ALA A 122 10.14 -9.75 -17.94
N ASN A 123 9.34 -9.14 -18.81
CA ASN A 123 9.68 -7.87 -19.44
C ASN A 123 9.12 -6.74 -18.58
N VAL A 124 9.97 -5.92 -17.96
CA VAL A 124 9.59 -5.03 -16.86
C VAL A 124 9.66 -3.56 -17.24
N THR A 125 8.73 -2.76 -16.69
CA THR A 125 8.79 -1.29 -16.69
C THR A 125 8.44 -0.78 -15.29
N GLY A 126 9.21 0.17 -14.76
CA GLY A 126 8.89 0.89 -13.53
C GLY A 126 8.19 2.20 -13.81
N ILE A 127 7.28 2.61 -12.91
CA ILE A 127 6.78 3.99 -12.80
C ILE A 127 7.19 4.49 -11.42
N GLU A 128 7.93 5.60 -11.36
CA GLU A 128 8.47 6.15 -10.12
C GLU A 128 8.57 7.68 -10.22
N LEU A 129 8.30 8.43 -9.17
CA LEU A 129 8.40 9.90 -9.15
C LEU A 129 9.80 10.38 -8.75
N HIS A 130 10.51 9.62 -7.93
CA HIS A 130 11.83 10.01 -7.43
C HIS A 130 12.89 9.87 -8.52
N LYS A 131 13.39 11.00 -9.01
CA LYS A 131 14.35 11.08 -10.14
C LYS A 131 15.60 10.22 -9.93
N GLY A 132 16.19 10.22 -8.73
CA GLY A 132 17.36 9.40 -8.45
C GLY A 132 17.13 7.89 -8.52
N TYR A 133 15.92 7.41 -8.25
CA TYR A 133 15.60 5.99 -8.45
C TYR A 133 15.34 5.65 -9.91
N ILE A 134 14.71 6.56 -10.66
CA ILE A 134 14.57 6.42 -12.12
C ILE A 134 15.95 6.33 -12.77
N GLU A 135 16.85 7.30 -12.47
CA GLU A 135 18.21 7.33 -13.02
C GLU A 135 18.99 6.05 -12.70
N ALA A 136 18.91 5.57 -11.45
CA ALA A 136 19.56 4.34 -11.03
C ALA A 136 19.04 3.11 -11.80
N LEU A 137 17.71 2.96 -11.94
CA LEU A 137 17.10 1.86 -12.70
C LEU A 137 17.46 1.91 -14.17
N VAL A 138 17.43 3.10 -14.79
CA VAL A 138 17.79 3.29 -16.19
C VAL A 138 19.28 3.01 -16.42
N SER A 139 20.15 3.45 -15.50
CA SER A 139 21.61 3.14 -15.54
C SER A 139 21.90 1.63 -15.48
N ASP A 140 21.05 0.87 -14.76
CA ASP A 140 21.16 -0.60 -14.67
C ASP A 140 20.49 -1.32 -15.85
N GLY A 141 19.98 -0.57 -16.86
CA GLY A 141 19.42 -1.11 -18.09
C GLY A 141 17.92 -1.43 -18.03
N TYR A 142 17.21 -1.02 -16.97
CA TYR A 142 15.77 -1.18 -16.86
C TYR A 142 15.01 0.03 -17.38
N ARG A 143 13.84 -0.20 -17.98
CA ARG A 143 12.95 0.89 -18.34
C ARG A 143 12.25 1.39 -17.06
N CYS A 144 12.41 2.68 -16.77
CA CYS A 144 11.67 3.37 -15.71
C CYS A 144 11.25 4.75 -16.21
N VAL A 145 9.99 5.11 -15.93
CA VAL A 145 9.37 6.37 -16.36
C VAL A 145 8.73 7.08 -15.16
N ASP A 146 8.45 8.37 -15.28
CA ASP A 146 7.83 9.15 -14.20
C ASP A 146 6.30 9.22 -14.31
N ASN A 147 5.72 8.78 -15.44
CA ASN A 147 4.29 8.83 -15.68
C ASN A 147 3.79 7.66 -16.52
N ALA A 148 2.57 7.17 -16.20
CA ALA A 148 1.93 6.07 -16.91
C ALA A 148 1.68 6.37 -18.41
N ASN A 149 1.46 7.63 -18.79
CA ASN A 149 1.21 8.02 -20.18
C ASN A 149 2.43 7.80 -21.12
N GLN A 150 3.61 7.53 -20.57
CA GLN A 150 4.81 7.18 -21.35
C GLN A 150 4.86 5.68 -21.71
N ILE A 151 3.89 4.90 -21.25
CA ILE A 151 3.73 3.49 -21.58
C ILE A 151 2.54 3.35 -22.52
N ALA A 152 2.72 2.61 -23.63
CA ALA A 152 1.64 2.41 -24.58
C ALA A 152 0.44 1.68 -23.93
N PRO A 153 -0.80 2.17 -24.14
CA PRO A 153 -1.98 1.51 -23.58
C PRO A 153 -2.17 0.11 -24.20
N GLY A 154 -2.76 -0.78 -23.44
CA GLY A 154 -3.09 -2.13 -23.90
C GLY A 154 -1.88 -3.06 -24.08
N THR A 155 -0.73 -2.75 -23.47
CA THR A 155 0.52 -3.51 -23.70
C THR A 155 0.99 -4.32 -22.49
N GLN A 156 0.41 -4.12 -21.33
CA GLN A 156 0.85 -4.77 -20.09
C GLN A 156 -0.05 -5.97 -19.77
N ASP A 157 0.57 -7.14 -19.54
CA ASP A 157 -0.14 -8.35 -19.07
C ASP A 157 -0.50 -8.24 -17.62
N ALA A 158 0.33 -7.56 -16.82
CA ALA A 158 0.02 -7.22 -15.45
C ALA A 158 0.58 -5.87 -15.03
N VAL A 159 -0.15 -5.22 -14.10
CA VAL A 159 0.31 -4.02 -13.40
C VAL A 159 0.29 -4.32 -11.89
N PHE A 160 1.37 -3.95 -11.23
CA PHE A 160 1.53 -4.10 -9.78
C PHE A 160 1.55 -2.73 -9.11
N ALA A 161 0.89 -2.59 -7.96
CA ALA A 161 0.94 -1.39 -7.12
C ALA A 161 0.97 -1.81 -5.66
N PHE A 162 2.14 -1.72 -5.02
CA PHE A 162 2.37 -2.22 -3.67
C PHE A 162 2.56 -1.07 -2.68
N HIS A 163 1.59 -0.86 -1.81
CA HIS A 163 1.59 0.22 -0.82
C HIS A 163 1.82 1.60 -1.46
N VAL A 164 0.97 1.93 -2.44
CA VAL A 164 0.99 3.20 -3.16
C VAL A 164 -0.38 3.86 -3.18
N LEU A 165 -1.47 3.09 -3.33
CA LEU A 165 -2.82 3.67 -3.50
C LEU A 165 -3.27 4.46 -2.26
N GLU A 166 -2.80 4.08 -1.08
CA GLU A 166 -3.07 4.79 0.18
C GLU A 166 -2.48 6.20 0.24
N HIS A 167 -1.52 6.51 -0.63
CA HIS A 167 -0.86 7.82 -0.72
C HIS A 167 -1.53 8.78 -1.71
N LEU A 168 -2.47 8.28 -2.54
CA LEU A 168 -3.01 9.04 -3.65
C LEU A 168 -4.23 9.88 -3.23
N PRO A 169 -4.24 11.19 -3.50
CA PRO A 169 -5.42 12.03 -3.26
C PRO A 169 -6.56 11.72 -4.23
N ASP A 170 -6.25 11.30 -5.46
CA ASP A 170 -7.19 10.85 -6.49
C ASP A 170 -6.85 9.44 -6.99
N PRO A 171 -7.16 8.39 -6.20
CA PRO A 171 -6.88 7.02 -6.59
C PRO A 171 -7.71 6.55 -7.80
N LEU A 172 -8.88 7.14 -8.04
CA LEU A 172 -9.70 6.77 -9.20
C LEU A 172 -9.07 7.18 -10.52
N SER A 173 -8.49 8.38 -10.61
CA SER A 173 -7.76 8.82 -11.80
C SER A 173 -6.57 7.92 -12.08
N THR A 174 -5.73 7.69 -11.08
CA THR A 174 -4.56 6.81 -11.23
C THR A 174 -4.95 5.39 -11.64
N LEU A 175 -5.99 4.82 -11.03
CA LEU A 175 -6.45 3.47 -11.39
C LEU A 175 -6.99 3.38 -12.83
N ARG A 176 -7.62 4.46 -13.36
CA ARG A 176 -8.00 4.50 -14.79
C ARG A 176 -6.78 4.49 -15.70
N ASP A 177 -5.75 5.24 -15.35
CA ASP A 177 -4.50 5.26 -16.11
C ASP A 177 -3.82 3.89 -16.09
N LEU A 178 -3.71 3.25 -14.92
CA LEU A 178 -3.15 1.90 -14.79
C LEU A 178 -3.98 0.85 -15.56
N ARG A 179 -5.32 0.97 -15.51
CA ARG A 179 -6.20 0.08 -16.26
C ARG A 179 -6.01 0.25 -17.78
N ALA A 180 -5.75 1.47 -18.25
CA ALA A 180 -5.50 1.72 -19.66
C ALA A 180 -4.23 1.02 -20.18
N LEU A 181 -3.21 0.83 -19.32
CA LEU A 181 -1.99 0.10 -19.69
C LEU A 181 -2.23 -1.38 -19.97
N LEU A 182 -3.21 -1.99 -19.29
CA LEU A 182 -3.46 -3.42 -19.34
C LEU A 182 -4.01 -3.86 -20.69
N THR A 183 -3.56 -5.04 -21.16
CA THR A 183 -4.22 -5.78 -22.24
C THR A 183 -5.68 -6.10 -21.89
N ASP A 184 -6.49 -6.55 -22.84
CA ASP A 184 -7.91 -6.87 -22.62
C ASP A 184 -8.14 -8.04 -21.62
N THR A 185 -7.11 -8.80 -21.31
CA THR A 185 -7.10 -9.87 -20.32
C THR A 185 -6.09 -9.61 -19.21
N GLY A 186 -5.58 -8.39 -19.14
CA GLY A 186 -4.54 -7.99 -18.19
C GLY A 186 -5.06 -7.94 -16.75
N THR A 187 -4.14 -8.08 -15.82
CA THR A 187 -4.42 -8.19 -14.38
C THR A 187 -3.76 -7.05 -13.62
N LEU A 188 -4.51 -6.42 -12.72
CA LEU A 188 -3.98 -5.53 -11.69
C LEU A 188 -3.77 -6.32 -10.39
N VAL A 189 -2.62 -6.17 -9.77
CA VAL A 189 -2.29 -6.71 -8.44
C VAL A 189 -1.94 -5.54 -7.52
N VAL A 190 -2.68 -5.41 -6.43
CA VAL A 190 -2.55 -4.30 -5.47
C VAL A 190 -2.32 -4.84 -4.07
N GLU A 191 -1.44 -4.21 -3.30
CA GLU A 191 -1.37 -4.35 -1.84
C GLU A 191 -1.57 -2.99 -1.18
N VAL A 192 -2.42 -2.93 -0.13
CA VAL A 192 -2.69 -1.72 0.64
C VAL A 192 -2.80 -2.03 2.14
N PRO A 193 -2.55 -1.06 3.05
CA PRO A 193 -2.77 -1.25 4.47
C PRO A 193 -4.24 -1.55 4.79
N HIS A 194 -4.46 -2.47 5.73
CA HIS A 194 -5.79 -2.90 6.14
C HIS A 194 -6.31 -2.08 7.34
N ALA A 195 -7.49 -1.47 7.20
CA ALA A 195 -8.13 -0.73 8.27
C ALA A 195 -8.51 -1.60 9.49
N SER A 196 -8.67 -2.92 9.28
CA SER A 196 -9.01 -3.88 10.34
C SER A 196 -7.77 -4.59 10.92
N ASP A 197 -6.55 -4.09 10.67
CA ASP A 197 -5.32 -4.63 11.28
C ASP A 197 -5.51 -5.00 12.75
N PHE A 198 -4.99 -6.16 13.14
CA PHE A 198 -5.20 -6.74 14.48
C PHE A 198 -4.74 -5.84 15.62
N LEU A 199 -3.55 -5.23 15.51
CA LEU A 199 -3.03 -4.30 16.52
C LEU A 199 -3.81 -2.99 16.54
N LEU A 200 -4.26 -2.54 15.36
CA LEU A 200 -4.95 -1.26 15.20
C LEU A 200 -6.41 -1.33 15.66
N SER A 201 -7.16 -2.32 15.19
CA SER A 201 -8.61 -2.37 15.32
C SER A 201 -9.10 -3.35 16.39
N ASN A 202 -8.50 -4.53 16.53
CA ASN A 202 -8.91 -5.52 17.52
C ASN A 202 -8.31 -5.23 18.90
N LEU A 203 -7.00 -5.01 18.98
CA LEU A 203 -6.30 -4.72 20.22
C LEU A 203 -6.29 -3.24 20.58
N GLN A 204 -6.60 -2.37 19.63
CA GLN A 204 -6.61 -0.91 19.80
C GLN A 204 -5.34 -0.39 20.48
N SER A 205 -4.18 -0.96 20.10
CA SER A 205 -2.88 -0.60 20.65
C SER A 205 -2.58 0.87 20.37
N GLU A 206 -2.51 1.67 21.42
CA GLU A 206 -2.20 3.10 21.29
C GLU A 206 -0.79 3.31 20.71
N ALA A 207 0.18 2.51 21.17
CA ALA A 207 1.55 2.57 20.66
C ALA A 207 1.61 2.27 19.15
N PHE A 208 0.88 1.24 18.69
CA PHE A 208 0.82 0.89 17.27
C PHE A 208 0.05 1.95 16.46
N ARG A 209 -1.06 2.47 16.98
CA ARG A 209 -1.82 3.54 16.34
C ARG A 209 -0.96 4.80 16.12
N ASN A 210 -0.20 5.22 17.17
CA ASN A 210 0.72 6.35 17.08
C ASN A 210 1.92 6.10 16.15
N PHE A 211 2.20 4.87 15.79
CA PHE A 211 3.22 4.48 14.82
C PHE A 211 2.67 4.41 13.39
N THR A 212 1.52 3.75 13.18
CA THR A 212 1.03 3.39 11.85
C THR A 212 0.27 4.53 11.16
N LEU A 213 -0.38 5.41 11.94
CA LEU A 213 -1.10 6.56 11.38
C LEU A 213 -0.12 7.65 10.96
N TRP A 214 0.09 7.76 9.68
CA TRP A 214 1.03 8.67 9.05
C TRP A 214 0.30 9.64 8.12
N SER A 215 0.75 10.91 8.07
CA SER A 215 0.09 11.95 7.26
C SER A 215 0.04 11.62 5.77
N GLN A 216 0.92 10.75 5.30
CA GLN A 216 0.96 10.32 3.90
C GLN A 216 0.07 9.11 3.61
N HIS A 217 -0.42 8.38 4.62
CA HIS A 217 -1.43 7.34 4.45
C HIS A 217 -2.81 7.98 4.50
N LEU A 218 -3.29 8.47 3.34
CA LEU A 218 -4.56 9.17 3.25
C LEU A 218 -5.76 8.26 3.52
N VAL A 219 -5.60 6.95 3.27
CA VAL A 219 -6.65 5.95 3.48
C VAL A 219 -6.07 4.60 3.88
N LEU A 220 -6.69 3.93 4.87
CA LEU A 220 -6.52 2.50 5.13
C LEU A 220 -7.81 1.82 4.70
N HIS A 221 -7.69 0.82 3.83
CA HIS A 221 -8.83 0.20 3.19
C HIS A 221 -9.45 -0.94 4.01
N THR A 222 -10.76 -1.10 3.89
CA THR A 222 -11.45 -2.36 4.16
C THR A 222 -11.58 -3.15 2.84
N ARG A 223 -11.95 -4.44 2.91
CA ARG A 223 -12.23 -5.24 1.68
C ARG A 223 -13.28 -4.57 0.80
N GLU A 224 -14.35 -4.09 1.41
CA GLU A 224 -15.43 -3.43 0.69
C GLU A 224 -14.98 -2.13 0.04
N SER A 225 -14.19 -1.30 0.74
CA SER A 225 -13.69 -0.05 0.17
C SER A 225 -12.75 -0.28 -1.01
N LEU A 226 -11.83 -1.25 -0.89
CA LEU A 226 -10.92 -1.59 -1.98
C LEU A 226 -11.69 -2.17 -3.19
N LYS A 227 -12.69 -3.04 -2.94
CA LYS A 227 -13.53 -3.62 -3.99
C LYS A 227 -14.31 -2.54 -4.75
N ARG A 228 -14.96 -1.62 -4.04
CA ARG A 228 -15.71 -0.52 -4.69
C ARG A 228 -14.80 0.42 -5.47
N LEU A 229 -13.61 0.72 -4.93
CA LEU A 229 -12.63 1.56 -5.61
C LEU A 229 -12.23 0.94 -6.97
N LEU A 230 -11.90 -0.35 -7.00
CA LEU A 230 -11.51 -1.06 -8.22
C LEU A 230 -12.68 -1.22 -9.20
N ALA A 231 -13.87 -1.57 -8.71
CA ALA A 231 -15.07 -1.71 -9.53
C ALA A 231 -15.49 -0.39 -10.18
N ALA A 232 -15.33 0.74 -9.48
CA ALA A 232 -15.71 2.07 -9.98
C ALA A 232 -14.92 2.51 -11.22
N VAL A 233 -13.75 1.93 -11.47
CA VAL A 233 -12.95 2.18 -12.68
C VAL A 233 -13.05 1.05 -13.70
N GLY A 234 -13.98 0.10 -13.51
CA GLY A 234 -14.30 -0.96 -14.47
C GLY A 234 -13.39 -2.19 -14.40
N PHE A 235 -12.79 -2.47 -13.24
CA PHE A 235 -12.21 -3.79 -12.98
C PHE A 235 -13.31 -4.79 -12.60
N GLU A 236 -13.14 -6.03 -13.03
CA GLU A 236 -14.02 -7.15 -12.75
C GLU A 236 -13.21 -8.32 -12.14
N ASP A 237 -13.88 -9.43 -11.82
CA ASP A 237 -13.28 -10.61 -11.18
C ASP A 237 -12.36 -10.22 -10.00
N ILE A 238 -12.84 -9.31 -9.16
CA ILE A 238 -12.05 -8.75 -8.06
C ILE A 238 -12.01 -9.75 -6.91
N VAL A 239 -10.83 -10.29 -6.65
CA VAL A 239 -10.52 -11.15 -5.50
C VAL A 239 -9.71 -10.33 -4.49
N ILE A 240 -10.16 -10.32 -3.23
CA ILE A 240 -9.44 -9.61 -2.16
C ILE A 240 -9.14 -10.59 -1.03
N GLU A 241 -7.86 -10.69 -0.69
CA GLU A 241 -7.37 -11.53 0.40
C GLU A 241 -6.59 -10.72 1.43
N GLY A 242 -6.58 -11.20 2.67
CA GLY A 242 -5.71 -10.69 3.70
C GLY A 242 -4.31 -11.28 3.55
N VAL A 243 -3.29 -10.46 3.75
CA VAL A 243 -1.88 -10.84 3.79
C VAL A 243 -1.30 -10.38 5.12
N GLN A 244 -0.63 -11.28 5.83
CA GLN A 244 0.07 -10.96 7.07
C GLN A 244 1.56 -10.86 6.80
N ARG A 245 2.08 -9.62 6.78
CA ARG A 245 3.50 -9.35 6.51
C ARG A 245 4.37 -9.65 7.73
N TYR A 246 3.90 -9.22 8.90
CA TYR A 246 4.65 -9.32 10.14
C TYR A 246 4.21 -10.54 10.98
N PRO A 247 5.17 -11.35 11.46
CA PRO A 247 4.86 -12.56 12.21
C PRO A 247 4.38 -12.27 13.65
N LEU A 248 3.95 -13.32 14.34
CA LEU A 248 3.49 -13.25 15.73
C LEU A 248 4.51 -12.59 16.66
N SER A 249 5.80 -12.89 16.50
CA SER A 249 6.87 -12.30 17.31
C SER A 249 6.91 -10.78 17.22
N ASN A 250 6.57 -10.20 16.07
CA ASN A 250 6.45 -8.74 15.94
C ASN A 250 5.26 -8.19 16.73
N HIS A 251 4.11 -8.87 16.69
CA HIS A 251 2.94 -8.48 17.49
C HIS A 251 3.21 -8.59 19.00
N LEU A 252 3.89 -9.67 19.41
CA LEU A 252 4.34 -9.80 20.82
C LEU A 252 5.30 -8.68 21.22
N GLY A 253 6.21 -8.27 20.33
CA GLY A 253 7.09 -7.12 20.53
C GLY A 253 6.31 -5.82 20.76
N TRP A 254 5.28 -5.58 19.94
CA TRP A 254 4.39 -4.44 20.12
C TRP A 254 3.66 -4.45 21.45
N LEU A 255 3.10 -5.61 21.86
CA LEU A 255 2.38 -5.74 23.12
C LEU A 255 3.29 -5.59 24.34
N ALA A 256 4.52 -6.13 24.26
CA ALA A 256 5.47 -6.10 25.37
C ALA A 256 6.19 -4.74 25.52
N ASN A 257 6.53 -4.09 24.42
CA ASN A 257 7.47 -2.97 24.39
C ASN A 257 6.93 -1.69 23.75
N GLY A 258 5.74 -1.73 23.14
CA GLY A 258 5.15 -0.59 22.44
C GLY A 258 5.95 -0.11 21.22
N LYS A 259 6.72 -1.00 20.56
CA LYS A 259 7.56 -0.67 19.40
C LYS A 259 7.73 -1.85 18.46
N PRO A 260 8.05 -1.58 17.16
CA PRO A 260 8.31 -2.63 16.16
C PRO A 260 9.62 -3.40 16.44
N GLY A 261 9.83 -4.50 15.72
CA GLY A 261 11.09 -5.23 15.70
C GLY A 261 11.11 -6.49 16.57
N GLY A 262 9.96 -6.95 17.07
CA GLY A 262 9.89 -8.23 17.80
C GLY A 262 10.45 -9.40 17.01
N HIS A 263 10.22 -9.43 15.70
CA HIS A 263 10.75 -10.43 14.76
C HIS A 263 12.28 -10.34 14.53
N LYS A 264 12.93 -9.29 15.04
CA LYS A 264 14.39 -9.10 15.05
C LYS A 264 14.99 -9.21 16.46
N SER A 265 14.20 -9.59 17.43
CA SER A 265 14.59 -9.77 18.83
C SER A 265 14.71 -11.26 19.19
N SER A 266 14.95 -11.56 20.46
CA SER A 266 14.91 -12.94 20.97
C SER A 266 13.56 -13.63 20.75
N LEU A 267 12.47 -12.88 20.53
CA LEU A 267 11.15 -13.43 20.20
C LEU A 267 11.13 -14.13 18.83
N SER A 268 12.06 -13.81 17.93
CA SER A 268 12.19 -14.51 16.64
C SER A 268 12.48 -16.00 16.78
N ALA A 269 13.03 -16.44 17.91
CA ALA A 269 13.24 -17.87 18.22
C ALA A 269 11.94 -18.69 18.30
N LEU A 270 10.78 -18.01 18.45
CA LEU A 270 9.47 -18.66 18.43
C LEU A 270 8.98 -18.95 17.01
N GLU A 271 9.55 -18.30 15.98
CA GLU A 271 9.04 -18.38 14.62
C GLU A 271 9.44 -19.72 13.95
N THR A 272 8.42 -20.42 13.49
CA THR A 272 8.56 -21.53 12.54
C THR A 272 7.65 -21.28 11.34
N PRO A 273 7.90 -21.88 10.17
CA PRO A 273 7.01 -21.77 9.01
C PRO A 273 5.56 -22.17 9.34
N GLU A 274 5.38 -23.22 10.15
CA GLU A 274 4.06 -23.72 10.56
C GLU A 274 3.33 -22.71 11.45
N LEU A 275 4.01 -22.14 12.45
CA LEU A 275 3.43 -21.10 13.34
C LEU A 275 3.06 -19.87 12.53
N ARG A 276 3.93 -19.43 11.63
CA ARG A 276 3.66 -18.27 10.76
C ARG A 276 2.42 -18.51 9.91
N SER A 277 2.31 -19.66 9.25
CA SER A 277 1.15 -20.03 8.43
C SER A 277 -0.14 -20.13 9.25
N ALA A 278 -0.08 -20.74 10.44
CA ALA A 278 -1.23 -20.88 11.32
C ALA A 278 -1.69 -19.52 11.84
N TYR A 279 -0.76 -18.63 12.19
CA TYR A 279 -1.06 -17.28 12.67
C TYR A 279 -1.70 -16.42 11.58
N GLU A 280 -1.13 -16.42 10.38
CA GLU A 280 -1.72 -15.74 9.24
C GLU A 280 -3.14 -16.25 8.92
N ALA A 281 -3.34 -17.57 8.93
CA ALA A 281 -4.66 -18.17 8.70
C ALA A 281 -5.67 -17.75 9.79
N ALA A 282 -5.24 -17.65 11.04
CA ALA A 282 -6.09 -17.18 12.14
C ALA A 282 -6.50 -15.71 11.94
N LEU A 283 -5.58 -14.83 11.54
CA LEU A 283 -5.86 -13.42 11.27
C LEU A 283 -6.75 -13.24 10.03
N ARG A 284 -6.53 -14.02 8.97
CA ARG A 284 -7.41 -14.02 7.80
C ARG A 284 -8.85 -14.42 8.16
N LYS A 285 -9.02 -15.41 9.03
CA LYS A 285 -10.34 -15.88 9.46
C LYS A 285 -11.17 -14.81 10.17
N ILE A 286 -10.52 -13.92 10.90
CA ILE A 286 -11.19 -12.82 11.64
C ILE A 286 -11.09 -11.48 10.91
N ASP A 287 -10.61 -11.47 9.66
CA ASP A 287 -10.39 -10.28 8.81
C ASP A 287 -9.50 -9.22 9.48
N ALA A 288 -8.37 -9.64 10.04
CA ALA A 288 -7.51 -8.79 10.87
C ALA A 288 -6.01 -8.84 10.47
N THR A 289 -5.71 -9.17 9.23
CA THR A 289 -4.34 -9.08 8.67
C THR A 289 -3.90 -7.62 8.54
N ASP A 290 -2.60 -7.37 8.48
CA ASP A 290 -2.05 -6.01 8.35
C ASP A 290 -2.19 -5.40 6.94
N THR A 291 -2.39 -6.22 5.93
CA THR A 291 -2.44 -5.84 4.51
C THR A 291 -3.61 -6.53 3.82
N LEU A 292 -4.23 -5.83 2.88
CA LEU A 292 -5.13 -6.39 1.87
C LEU A 292 -4.40 -6.49 0.55
N MET A 293 -4.54 -7.63 -0.11
CA MET A 293 -4.15 -7.86 -1.49
C MET A 293 -5.40 -7.95 -2.36
N ALA A 294 -5.40 -7.25 -3.50
CA ALA A 294 -6.43 -7.39 -4.52
C ALA A 294 -5.83 -7.86 -5.84
N ILE A 295 -6.50 -8.81 -6.47
CA ILE A 295 -6.29 -9.20 -7.87
C ILE A 295 -7.57 -8.84 -8.62
N ALA A 296 -7.44 -8.05 -9.68
CA ALA A 296 -8.57 -7.58 -10.46
C ALA A 296 -8.27 -7.67 -11.95
N ARG A 297 -9.24 -8.02 -12.77
CA ARG A 297 -9.07 -8.17 -14.21
C ARG A 297 -9.66 -6.99 -14.96
N LYS A 298 -8.96 -6.59 -16.03
CA LYS A 298 -9.56 -5.79 -17.07
C LYS A 298 -10.39 -6.71 -17.96
N THR A 299 -11.68 -6.42 -18.04
CA THR A 299 -12.57 -7.04 -19.02
C THR A 299 -12.86 -6.06 -20.15
N ARG A 300 -13.26 -6.59 -21.28
CA ARG A 300 -13.54 -5.82 -22.52
C ARG A 300 -14.62 -4.80 -22.35
#